data_9e1b258d4aa26f2bd4f2f7d8cf9c212e
#
_entry.id   9e1b258d4aa26f2bd4f2f7d8cf9c212e
#
_cell.length_a   1.000
_cell.length_b   1.000
_cell.length_c   1.000
_cell.angle_alpha   90.00
_cell.angle_beta   90.00
_cell.angle_gamma   90.00
#
_symmetry.space_group_name_H-M   'P 1'
#
loop_
_entity.id
_entity.type
_entity.pdbx_description
1 polymer ?
#
loop_
_entity_poly.entity_id
_entity_poly.type
_entity_poly.pdbx_seq_one_letter_code
_entity_poly.pdbx_strand_id
1 'polypeptide(L)'
;MPSHSFTRSDRLSAELRRLLGTMVHEAVRDHALPSVSVSDVEVTRDFDVATVYVTALLPDTSKEAVATLNEMAKEFRRELSKIMRVRRVPELRFRYDDSVDRGERIDALLRGDK
;
A
#
# COMPACT_ATOMS: atom_id res chain seq x y z
N MET A 1 23.00 -14.46 12.33
CA MET A 1 21.96 -13.62 11.82
C MET A 1 21.41 -14.18 10.52
N PRO A 2 20.13 -14.42 10.45
CA PRO A 2 19.60 -14.93 9.21
C PRO A 2 19.77 -13.88 8.13
N SER A 3 20.46 -14.26 7.11
CA SER A 3 20.53 -13.39 5.95
C SER A 3 19.15 -13.31 5.35
N HIS A 4 18.57 -12.13 5.41
CA HIS A 4 17.29 -11.91 4.81
C HIS A 4 17.51 -11.70 3.31
N SER A 5 17.36 -12.76 2.54
CA SER A 5 17.46 -12.62 1.09
C SER A 5 16.13 -12.10 0.56
N PHE A 6 16.18 -11.00 -0.18
CA PHE A 6 15.00 -10.42 -0.79
C PHE A 6 14.50 -11.33 -1.90
N THR A 7 13.23 -11.70 -1.82
CA THR A 7 12.55 -12.44 -2.87
C THR A 7 12.15 -11.51 -4.01
N ARG A 8 11.65 -12.09 -5.10
CA ARG A 8 11.11 -11.28 -6.19
C ARG A 8 9.92 -10.44 -5.74
N SER A 9 9.06 -11.00 -4.87
CA SER A 9 7.92 -10.26 -4.36
C SER A 9 8.35 -9.11 -3.47
N ASP A 10 9.44 -9.27 -2.71
CA ASP A 10 9.98 -8.18 -1.89
C ASP A 10 10.49 -7.03 -2.75
N ARG A 11 11.19 -7.35 -3.84
CA ARG A 11 11.70 -6.34 -4.76
C ARG A 11 10.56 -5.61 -5.45
N LEU A 12 9.56 -6.36 -5.88
CA LEU A 12 8.38 -5.77 -6.53
C LEU A 12 7.63 -4.88 -5.56
N SER A 13 7.47 -5.33 -4.31
CA SER A 13 6.83 -4.53 -3.27
C SER A 13 7.55 -3.21 -3.04
N ALA A 14 8.88 -3.25 -2.95
CA ALA A 14 9.69 -2.04 -2.74
C ALA A 14 9.56 -1.07 -3.91
N GLU A 15 9.59 -1.57 -5.13
CA GLU A 15 9.45 -0.73 -6.32
C GLU A 15 8.05 -0.14 -6.41
N LEU A 16 7.02 -0.95 -6.16
CA LEU A 16 5.64 -0.47 -6.15
C LEU A 16 5.42 0.58 -5.07
N ARG A 17 5.98 0.36 -3.88
CA ARG A 17 5.88 1.33 -2.81
C ARG A 17 6.45 2.68 -3.21
N ARG A 18 7.60 2.68 -3.85
CA ARG A 18 8.25 3.92 -4.32
C ARG A 18 7.41 4.62 -5.37
N LEU A 19 7.00 3.88 -6.40
CA LEU A 19 6.23 4.45 -7.51
C LEU A 19 4.85 4.91 -7.08
N LEU A 20 4.14 4.08 -6.34
CA LEU A 20 2.80 4.42 -5.86
C LEU A 20 2.84 5.55 -4.84
N GLY A 21 3.90 5.63 -4.04
CA GLY A 21 4.08 6.76 -3.14
C GLY A 21 4.05 8.09 -3.87
N THR A 22 4.78 8.18 -4.97
CA THR A 22 4.79 9.38 -5.81
C THR A 22 3.44 9.61 -6.48
N MET A 23 2.84 8.57 -7.03
CA MET A 23 1.56 8.67 -7.75
C MET A 23 0.42 9.09 -6.83
N VAL A 24 0.37 8.53 -5.62
CA VAL A 24 -0.64 8.90 -4.63
C VAL A 24 -0.43 10.34 -4.17
N HIS A 25 0.82 10.74 -3.95
CA HIS A 25 1.13 12.11 -3.57
C HIS A 25 0.63 13.11 -4.62
N GLU A 26 0.87 12.82 -5.89
CA GLU A 26 0.38 13.65 -6.99
C GLU A 26 -1.13 13.67 -7.07
N ALA A 27 -1.78 12.53 -6.83
CA ALA A 27 -3.24 12.44 -6.85
C ALA A 27 -3.86 13.27 -5.74
N VAL A 28 -3.26 13.27 -4.55
CA VAL A 28 -3.72 14.11 -3.44
C VAL A 28 -3.65 15.57 -3.82
N ARG A 29 -2.54 15.99 -4.42
CA ARG A 29 -2.35 17.36 -4.82
C ARG A 29 -3.32 17.79 -5.92
N ASP A 30 -3.49 16.92 -6.94
CA ASP A 30 -4.22 17.30 -8.16
C ASP A 30 -5.73 17.08 -8.06
N HIS A 31 -6.19 16.16 -7.23
CA HIS A 31 -7.61 15.78 -7.16
C HIS A 31 -8.27 16.14 -5.83
N ALA A 32 -7.60 16.94 -5.03
CA ALA A 32 -8.14 17.39 -3.74
C ALA A 32 -8.60 16.23 -2.84
N LEU A 33 -7.88 15.10 -2.90
CA LEU A 33 -8.13 14.00 -2.01
C LEU A 33 -7.73 14.38 -0.58
N PRO A 34 -8.34 13.77 0.43
CA PRO A 34 -7.83 13.91 1.79
C PRO A 34 -6.36 13.52 1.83
N SER A 35 -5.59 14.18 2.69
CA SER A 35 -4.16 13.94 2.79
C SER A 35 -3.90 12.49 3.19
N VAL A 36 -3.23 11.75 2.33
CA VAL A 36 -2.97 10.33 2.50
C VAL A 36 -1.62 10.01 1.87
N SER A 37 -0.91 9.05 2.45
CA SER A 37 0.37 8.60 1.92
C SER A 37 0.49 7.08 1.99
N VAL A 38 1.29 6.51 1.08
CA VAL A 38 1.54 5.08 1.06
C VAL A 38 2.52 4.72 2.18
N SER A 39 2.14 3.79 3.04
CA SER A 39 2.99 3.35 4.14
C SER A 39 3.68 2.02 3.82
N ASP A 40 3.02 1.13 3.09
CA ASP A 40 3.59 -0.16 2.76
C ASP A 40 2.87 -0.78 1.56
N VAL A 41 3.50 -1.78 0.96
CA VAL A 41 2.90 -2.57 -0.12
C VAL A 41 3.25 -4.03 0.11
N GLU A 42 2.25 -4.90 0.05
CA GLU A 42 2.44 -6.35 0.13
C GLU A 42 1.95 -7.00 -1.16
N VAL A 43 2.82 -7.76 -1.79
CA VAL A 43 2.49 -8.48 -3.03
C VAL A 43 2.34 -9.96 -2.72
N THR A 44 1.28 -10.57 -3.27
CA THR A 44 1.06 -12.02 -3.11
C THR A 44 2.17 -12.79 -3.84
N ARG A 45 2.37 -14.05 -3.42
CA ARG A 45 3.45 -14.88 -3.99
C ARG A 45 3.29 -15.12 -5.47
N ASP A 46 2.06 -15.17 -5.95
CA ASP A 46 1.76 -15.37 -7.38
C ASP A 46 1.78 -14.06 -8.17
N PHE A 47 2.08 -12.93 -7.53
CA PHE A 47 2.12 -11.60 -8.13
C PHE A 47 0.77 -11.13 -8.67
N ASP A 48 -0.33 -11.76 -8.24
CA ASP A 48 -1.67 -11.38 -8.73
C ASP A 48 -2.21 -10.11 -8.08
N VAL A 49 -1.92 -9.93 -6.78
CA VAL A 49 -2.51 -8.83 -6.02
C VAL A 49 -1.44 -8.11 -5.21
N ALA A 50 -1.49 -6.79 -5.23
CA ALA A 50 -0.70 -5.94 -4.37
C ALA A 50 -1.64 -5.16 -3.45
N THR A 51 -1.50 -5.35 -2.14
CA THR A 51 -2.24 -4.58 -1.16
C THR A 51 -1.40 -3.36 -0.82
N VAL A 52 -1.95 -2.19 -1.08
CA VAL A 52 -1.29 -0.91 -0.86
C VAL A 52 -1.86 -0.28 0.40
N TYR A 53 -1.04 -0.23 1.44
CA TYR A 53 -1.45 0.34 2.72
C TYR A 53 -1.19 1.83 2.73
N VAL A 54 -2.17 2.59 3.19
CA VAL A 54 -2.07 4.04 3.25
C VAL A 54 -2.40 4.54 4.66
N THR A 55 -1.77 5.64 5.03
CA THR A 55 -2.08 6.35 6.27
C THR A 55 -2.71 7.68 5.92
N ALA A 56 -3.68 8.11 6.72
CA ALA A 56 -4.34 9.40 6.53
C ALA A 56 -3.88 10.35 7.63
N LEU A 57 -3.67 11.61 7.27
CA LEU A 57 -3.32 12.64 8.24
C LEU A 57 -4.43 12.80 9.27
N LEU A 58 -5.68 12.74 8.79
CA LEU A 58 -6.86 12.78 9.65
C LEU A 58 -7.56 11.43 9.56
N PRO A 59 -7.59 10.64 10.64
CA PRO A 59 -8.18 9.30 10.59
C PRO A 59 -9.62 9.26 10.09
N ASP A 60 -10.38 10.31 10.35
CA ASP A 60 -11.78 10.38 9.92
C ASP A 60 -11.94 10.38 8.40
N THR A 61 -10.90 10.76 7.66
CA THR A 61 -10.95 10.82 6.20
C THR A 61 -10.40 9.56 5.53
N SER A 62 -9.94 8.59 6.31
CA SER A 62 -9.28 7.40 5.77
C SER A 62 -10.20 6.57 4.87
N LYS A 63 -11.45 6.39 5.27
CA LYS A 63 -12.42 5.62 4.49
C LYS A 63 -12.66 6.23 3.11
N GLU A 64 -12.87 7.54 3.08
CA GLU A 64 -13.10 8.26 1.85
C GLU A 64 -11.88 8.21 0.95
N ALA A 65 -10.71 8.42 1.52
CA ALA A 65 -9.45 8.37 0.76
C ALA A 65 -9.24 7.00 0.15
N VAL A 66 -9.43 5.93 0.94
CA VAL A 66 -9.27 4.56 0.45
C VAL A 66 -10.27 4.25 -0.67
N ALA A 67 -11.52 4.64 -0.50
CA ALA A 67 -12.54 4.40 -1.51
C ALA A 67 -12.16 5.08 -2.83
N THR A 68 -11.71 6.33 -2.77
CA THR A 68 -11.31 7.08 -3.96
C THR A 68 -10.09 6.44 -4.63
N LEU A 69 -9.09 6.05 -3.83
CA LEU A 69 -7.90 5.39 -4.38
C LEU A 69 -8.25 4.08 -5.06
N ASN A 70 -9.18 3.31 -4.51
CA ASN A 70 -9.62 2.08 -5.15
C ASN A 70 -10.36 2.33 -6.47
N GLU A 71 -11.06 3.43 -6.58
CA GLU A 71 -11.66 3.83 -7.85
C GLU A 71 -10.59 4.19 -8.88
N MET A 72 -9.45 4.71 -8.44
CA MET A 72 -8.33 5.09 -9.30
C MET A 72 -7.36 3.93 -9.56
N ALA A 73 -7.59 2.77 -8.97
CA ALA A 73 -6.62 1.66 -9.02
C ALA A 73 -6.29 1.24 -10.45
N LYS A 74 -7.28 1.20 -11.34
CA LYS A 74 -7.05 0.81 -12.74
C LYS A 74 -6.15 1.80 -13.47
N GLU A 75 -6.33 3.08 -13.19
CA GLU A 75 -5.48 4.11 -13.80
C GLU A 75 -4.06 4.02 -13.30
N PHE A 76 -3.87 3.84 -12.00
CA PHE A 76 -2.55 3.64 -11.42
C PHE A 76 -1.87 2.41 -12.03
N ARG A 77 -2.61 1.33 -12.18
CA ARG A 77 -2.08 0.10 -12.78
C ARG A 77 -1.64 0.34 -14.22
N ARG A 78 -2.41 1.09 -14.97
CA ARG A 78 -2.08 1.43 -16.35
C ARG A 78 -0.79 2.24 -16.42
N GLU A 79 -0.66 3.24 -15.53
CA GLU A 79 0.56 4.04 -15.47
C GLU A 79 1.76 3.20 -15.09
N LEU A 80 1.61 2.32 -14.11
CA LEU A 80 2.68 1.42 -13.69
C LEU A 80 3.11 0.51 -14.83
N SER A 81 2.18 0.03 -15.63
CA SER A 81 2.52 -0.87 -16.74
C SER A 81 3.37 -0.19 -17.82
N LYS A 82 3.31 1.14 -17.90
CA LYS A 82 4.16 1.91 -18.83
C LYS A 82 5.56 2.12 -18.28
N ILE A 83 5.71 2.13 -16.97
CA ILE A 83 6.98 2.45 -16.30
C ILE A 83 7.76 1.21 -15.96
N MET A 84 7.07 0.18 -15.47
CA MET A 84 7.71 -1.02 -14.93
C MET A 84 8.01 -2.03 -16.03
N ARG A 85 9.16 -2.68 -15.91
CA ARG A 85 9.56 -3.75 -16.82
C ARG A 85 9.16 -5.10 -16.24
N VAL A 86 7.85 -5.30 -16.08
CA VAL A 86 7.33 -6.57 -15.58
C VAL A 86 6.31 -7.10 -16.59
N ARG A 87 6.14 -8.42 -16.59
CA ARG A 87 5.20 -9.06 -17.51
C ARG A 87 3.78 -8.59 -17.24
N ARG A 88 3.45 -8.43 -15.97
CA ARG A 88 2.12 -8.01 -15.55
C ARG A 88 2.21 -7.28 -14.23
N VAL A 89 1.52 -6.14 -14.13
CA VAL A 89 1.40 -5.41 -12.88
C VAL A 89 0.28 -6.06 -12.05
N PRO A 90 0.51 -6.33 -10.76
CA PRO A 90 -0.55 -6.89 -9.91
C PRO A 90 -1.78 -5.99 -9.83
N GLU A 91 -2.92 -6.59 -9.53
CA GLU A 91 -4.11 -5.83 -9.19
C GLU A 91 -3.84 -5.05 -7.92
N LEU A 92 -4.18 -3.75 -7.93
CA LEU A 92 -3.94 -2.88 -6.77
C LEU A 92 -5.19 -2.82 -5.90
N ARG A 93 -5.01 -3.02 -4.59
CA ARG A 93 -6.07 -2.88 -3.59
C ARG A 93 -5.57 -1.98 -2.49
N PHE A 94 -6.21 -0.85 -2.30
CA PHE A 94 -5.83 0.11 -1.28
C PHE A 94 -6.56 -0.18 0.02
N ARG A 95 -5.82 -0.13 1.12
CA ARG A 95 -6.37 -0.35 2.47
C ARG A 95 -5.75 0.63 3.44
N TYR A 96 -6.51 1.01 4.45
CA TYR A 96 -5.96 1.82 5.54
C TYR A 96 -4.97 0.99 6.34
N ASP A 97 -3.83 1.60 6.65
CA ASP A 97 -2.80 0.96 7.47
C ASP A 97 -3.16 1.11 8.94
N ASP A 98 -3.61 0.03 9.55
CA ASP A 98 -3.96 -0.05 10.96
C ASP A 98 -2.86 -0.71 11.79
N SER A 99 -1.60 -0.62 11.31
CA SER A 99 -0.49 -1.31 11.95
C SER A 99 -0.32 -0.95 13.43
N VAL A 100 -0.63 0.29 13.81
CA VAL A 100 -0.58 0.70 15.22
C VAL A 100 -1.56 -0.10 16.03
N ASP A 101 -2.81 -0.18 15.58
CA ASP A 101 -3.85 -0.96 16.26
C ASP A 101 -3.52 -2.45 16.28
N ARG A 102 -3.01 -2.97 15.16
CA ARG A 102 -2.59 -4.37 15.08
C ARG A 102 -1.44 -4.64 16.02
N GLY A 103 -0.47 -3.73 16.09
CA GLY A 103 0.66 -3.84 16.99
C GLY A 103 0.23 -3.86 18.44
N GLU A 104 -0.67 -2.98 18.83
CA GLU A 104 -1.20 -2.93 20.19
C GLU A 104 -1.91 -4.23 20.57
N ARG A 105 -2.69 -4.80 19.64
CA ARG A 105 -3.37 -6.07 19.90
C ARG A 105 -2.38 -7.22 20.05
N ILE A 106 -1.34 -7.24 19.23
CA ILE A 106 -0.30 -8.26 19.33
C ILE A 106 0.44 -8.14 20.66
N ASP A 107 0.79 -6.92 21.05
CA ASP A 107 1.46 -6.68 22.33
C ASP A 107 0.60 -7.14 23.51
N ALA A 108 -0.68 -6.84 23.48
CA ALA A 108 -1.61 -7.26 24.51
C ALA A 108 -1.68 -8.79 24.61
N LEU A 109 -1.72 -9.47 23.47
CA LEU A 109 -1.72 -10.93 23.43
C LEU A 109 -0.43 -11.52 23.99
N LEU A 110 0.71 -10.93 23.64
CA LEU A 110 2.00 -11.39 24.11
C LEU A 110 2.19 -11.18 25.60
N ARG A 111 1.60 -10.15 26.17
CA ARG A 111 1.63 -9.90 27.62
C ARG A 111 0.58 -10.68 28.40
N GLY A 112 -0.28 -11.40 27.69
CA GLY A 112 -1.36 -12.13 28.33
C GLY A 112 -2.51 -11.25 28.76
N ASP A 113 -2.58 -10.02 28.29
CA ASP A 113 -3.69 -9.12 28.57
C ASP A 113 -4.92 -9.58 27.78
N LYS A 114 -6.08 -9.37 28.38
CA LYS A 114 -7.34 -9.75 27.74
C LYS A 114 -8.05 -8.56 27.14
#